data_169f780693f53367b387ad9fbb1ad82d
#
_entry.id   169f780693f53367b387ad9fbb1ad82d
#
_cell.length_a   1.000
_cell.length_b   1.000
_cell.length_c   1.000
_cell.angle_alpha   90.00
_cell.angle_beta   90.00
_cell.angle_gamma   90.00
#
_symmetry.space_group_name_H-M   'P 1'
#
loop_
_entity.id
_entity.type
_entity.pdbx_description
1 polymer ?
#
loop_
_entity_poly.entity_id
_entity_poly.type
_entity_poly.pdbx_seq_one_letter_code
_entity_poly.pdbx_strand_id
1 'polypeptide(L)'
;MRHGLTIRHDHLAPTSPYPRRRDRLHWRGARLLAAEVRDDAGRIKGVRPLGGEIEFGESWRAALVREFNEELGIDVGIMGEPLMLENIFVHEGSTGHEVMYIAEVAFPDGAFAGQDRIDFREDNGEQIVARWFNLADLDLEGGPRLYPTGLKDLLLQPARRASTEE
;
A
#
# COMPACT_ATOMS: atom_id res chain seq x y z
N MET A 1 31.05 14.54 -27.05
CA MET A 1 30.72 13.11 -26.92
C MET A 1 29.69 12.97 -25.81
N ARG A 2 28.46 12.61 -26.16
CA ARG A 2 27.38 12.40 -25.15
C ARG A 2 27.37 10.92 -24.82
N HIS A 3 27.67 10.57 -23.59
CA HIS A 3 27.56 9.20 -23.13
C HIS A 3 26.09 8.94 -22.78
N GLY A 4 25.39 8.25 -23.68
CA GLY A 4 24.04 7.75 -23.39
C GLY A 4 24.13 6.62 -22.36
N LEU A 5 23.44 6.81 -21.23
CA LEU A 5 23.26 5.77 -20.25
C LEU A 5 22.26 4.75 -20.80
N THR A 6 22.78 3.63 -21.32
CA THR A 6 21.96 2.49 -21.74
C THR A 6 21.62 1.67 -20.51
N ILE A 7 20.38 1.78 -20.04
CA ILE A 7 19.86 0.86 -19.02
C ILE A 7 19.69 -0.50 -19.71
N ARG A 8 20.59 -1.42 -19.47
CA ARG A 8 20.41 -2.82 -19.87
C ARG A 8 19.34 -3.42 -18.96
N HIS A 9 18.27 -3.88 -19.56
CA HIS A 9 17.37 -4.82 -18.90
C HIS A 9 18.11 -6.15 -18.81
N ASP A 10 18.82 -6.38 -17.70
CA ASP A 10 19.24 -7.72 -17.39
C ASP A 10 17.98 -8.56 -17.17
N HIS A 11 17.92 -9.70 -17.84
CA HIS A 11 16.98 -10.77 -17.55
C HIS A 11 17.27 -11.26 -16.13
N LEU A 12 16.81 -10.51 -15.13
CA LEU A 12 16.88 -10.98 -13.76
C LEU A 12 15.91 -12.15 -13.63
N ALA A 13 16.46 -13.27 -13.22
CA ALA A 13 15.70 -14.41 -12.77
C ALA A 13 14.62 -13.96 -11.76
N PRO A 14 13.52 -14.70 -11.58
CA PRO A 14 12.34 -14.29 -10.80
C PRO A 14 12.57 -14.06 -9.31
N THR A 15 13.80 -13.96 -8.87
CA THR A 15 14.19 -13.63 -7.50
C THR A 15 14.91 -12.30 -7.45
N SER A 16 14.21 -11.19 -7.75
CA SER A 16 14.74 -9.90 -7.36
C SER A 16 14.78 -9.86 -5.82
N PRO A 17 15.94 -9.59 -5.21
CA PRO A 17 16.01 -9.42 -3.74
C PRO A 17 15.27 -8.16 -3.26
N TYR A 18 14.68 -7.39 -4.17
CA TYR A 18 13.93 -6.17 -3.89
C TYR A 18 12.49 -6.33 -4.35
N PRO A 19 11.57 -6.78 -3.49
CA PRO A 19 10.16 -6.80 -3.82
C PRO A 19 9.68 -5.37 -4.13
N ARG A 20 9.04 -5.22 -5.27
CA ARG A 20 8.36 -3.96 -5.62
C ARG A 20 6.95 -4.06 -5.06
N ARG A 21 6.65 -3.29 -4.02
CA ARG A 21 5.31 -3.24 -3.43
C ARG A 21 4.56 -2.02 -3.92
N ARG A 22 3.27 -2.13 -3.92
CA ARG A 22 2.33 -1.04 -4.16
C ARG A 22 1.33 -1.02 -3.01
N ASP A 23 1.15 0.14 -2.44
CA ASP A 23 0.14 0.37 -1.43
C ASP A 23 -0.94 1.29 -1.98
N ARG A 24 -2.13 1.16 -1.45
CA ARG A 24 -3.34 1.74 -1.96
C ARG A 24 -4.00 2.55 -0.87
N LEU A 25 -4.31 3.80 -1.20
CA LEU A 25 -5.00 4.69 -0.29
C LEU A 25 -6.46 4.76 -0.71
N HIS A 26 -7.35 4.30 0.16
CA HIS A 26 -8.78 4.53 0.02
C HIS A 26 -9.32 5.19 1.27
N TRP A 27 -10.08 6.25 1.08
CA TRP A 27 -10.53 7.12 2.14
C TRP A 27 -12.04 7.08 2.35
N ARG A 28 -12.47 7.15 3.61
CA ARG A 28 -13.84 7.42 4.01
C ARG A 28 -13.82 8.65 4.92
N GLY A 29 -13.97 9.84 4.35
CA GLY A 29 -13.70 11.09 5.04
C GLY A 29 -12.22 11.17 5.47
N ALA A 30 -11.94 11.38 6.74
CA ALA A 30 -10.59 11.43 7.29
C ALA A 30 -10.01 10.04 7.65
N ARG A 31 -10.73 8.95 7.38
CA ARG A 31 -10.31 7.59 7.72
C ARG A 31 -9.74 6.86 6.52
N LEU A 32 -8.56 6.31 6.70
CA LEU A 32 -7.85 5.47 5.74
C LEU A 32 -8.25 4.01 5.94
N LEU A 33 -8.53 3.30 4.85
CA LEU A 33 -8.63 1.84 4.86
C LEU A 33 -7.24 1.24 4.93
N ALA A 34 -6.97 0.46 5.97
CA ALA A 34 -5.67 -0.16 6.18
C ALA A 34 -5.80 -1.56 6.79
N ALA A 35 -4.90 -2.44 6.41
CA ALA A 35 -4.77 -3.79 6.95
C ALA A 35 -4.04 -3.76 8.30
N GLU A 36 -4.53 -4.56 9.24
CA GLU A 36 -3.90 -4.73 10.54
C GLU A 36 -2.58 -5.50 10.42
N VAL A 37 -1.52 -4.99 11.04
CA VAL A 37 -0.25 -5.69 11.20
C VAL A 37 -0.14 -6.11 12.67
N ARG A 38 -0.09 -7.42 12.93
CA ARG A 38 -0.09 -7.98 14.28
C ARG A 38 1.30 -8.43 14.71
N ASP A 39 1.55 -8.40 16.01
CA ASP A 39 2.72 -9.04 16.62
C ASP A 39 2.46 -10.53 16.88
N ASP A 40 3.48 -11.27 17.35
CA ASP A 40 3.40 -12.70 17.66
C ASP A 40 2.37 -13.02 18.76
N ALA A 41 1.99 -12.03 19.56
CA ALA A 41 0.93 -12.15 20.57
C ALA A 41 -0.47 -11.82 20.03
N GLY A 42 -0.60 -11.54 18.71
CA GLY A 42 -1.85 -11.19 18.04
C GLY A 42 -2.33 -9.75 18.29
N ARG A 43 -1.52 -8.90 18.91
CA ARG A 43 -1.86 -7.49 19.14
C ARG A 43 -1.55 -6.65 17.90
N ILE A 44 -2.38 -5.67 17.62
CA ILE A 44 -2.14 -4.73 16.51
C ILE A 44 -0.94 -3.85 16.87
N LYS A 45 0.20 -4.06 16.22
CA LYS A 45 1.40 -3.22 16.35
C LYS A 45 1.39 -2.05 15.37
N GLY A 46 0.65 -2.18 14.28
CA GLY A 46 0.52 -1.17 13.25
C GLY A 46 -0.51 -1.53 12.21
N VAL A 47 -0.60 -0.67 11.22
CA VAL A 47 -1.46 -0.83 10.06
C VAL A 47 -0.70 -0.47 8.80
N ARG A 48 -1.11 -1.04 7.66
CA ARG A 48 -0.56 -0.70 6.35
C ARG A 48 -1.70 -0.52 5.35
N PRO A 49 -1.58 0.38 4.37
CA PRO A 49 -2.51 0.38 3.24
C PRO A 49 -2.54 -1.00 2.59
N LEU A 50 -3.65 -1.35 1.97
CA LEU A 50 -3.77 -2.59 1.23
C LEU A 50 -2.70 -2.61 0.12
N GLY A 51 -2.03 -3.72 -0.08
CA GLY A 51 -0.92 -3.77 -1.02
C GLY A 51 -0.49 -5.19 -1.36
N GLY A 52 0.19 -5.32 -2.48
CA GLY A 52 0.74 -6.58 -2.95
C GLY A 52 1.99 -6.37 -3.78
N GLU A 53 2.45 -7.37 -4.49
CA GLU A 53 3.65 -7.30 -5.30
C GLU A 53 3.34 -6.98 -6.77
N ILE A 54 4.26 -6.29 -7.44
CA ILE A 54 4.21 -6.10 -8.88
C ILE A 54 4.89 -7.31 -9.51
N GLU A 55 4.16 -8.09 -10.28
CA GLU A 55 4.70 -9.24 -10.98
C GLU A 55 5.68 -8.82 -12.09
N PHE A 56 6.56 -9.73 -12.45
CA PHE A 56 7.51 -9.46 -13.53
C PHE A 56 6.77 -9.23 -14.86
N GLY A 57 7.07 -8.09 -15.50
CA GLY A 57 6.42 -7.70 -16.76
C GLY A 57 5.09 -6.95 -16.58
N GLU A 58 4.61 -6.80 -15.35
CA GLU A 58 3.39 -6.07 -15.03
C GLU A 58 3.67 -4.59 -14.71
N SER A 59 2.79 -3.69 -15.14
CA SER A 59 2.85 -2.30 -14.70
C SER A 59 2.26 -2.17 -13.29
N TRP A 60 2.70 -1.16 -12.51
CA TRP A 60 2.11 -0.90 -11.19
C TRP A 60 0.59 -0.65 -11.24
N ARG A 61 0.10 -0.06 -12.35
CA ARG A 61 -1.34 0.20 -12.54
C ARG A 61 -2.12 -1.10 -12.74
N ALA A 62 -1.62 -1.99 -13.61
CA ALA A 62 -2.25 -3.27 -13.88
C ALA A 62 -2.28 -4.14 -12.61
N ALA A 63 -1.16 -4.21 -11.96
CA ALA A 63 -1.00 -4.93 -10.72
C ALA A 63 -1.95 -4.42 -9.62
N LEU A 64 -2.15 -3.10 -9.49
CA LEU A 64 -3.06 -2.51 -8.51
C LEU A 64 -4.52 -2.95 -8.74
N VAL A 65 -4.98 -2.91 -9.99
CA VAL A 65 -6.34 -3.33 -10.34
C VAL A 65 -6.50 -4.84 -10.13
N ARG A 66 -5.53 -5.66 -10.55
CA ARG A 66 -5.56 -7.11 -10.38
C ARG A 66 -5.76 -7.52 -8.92
N GLU A 67 -4.98 -6.99 -8.02
CA GLU A 67 -5.04 -7.33 -6.60
C GLU A 67 -6.37 -6.96 -5.94
N PHE A 68 -6.94 -5.78 -6.28
CA PHE A 68 -8.26 -5.45 -5.75
C PHE A 68 -9.33 -6.40 -6.24
N ASN A 69 -9.22 -6.86 -7.49
CA ASN A 69 -10.13 -7.84 -8.04
C ASN A 69 -9.94 -9.21 -7.38
N GLU A 70 -8.70 -9.67 -7.21
CA GLU A 70 -8.39 -10.97 -6.60
C GLU A 70 -8.73 -11.02 -5.11
N GLU A 71 -8.33 -9.98 -4.34
CA GLU A 71 -8.50 -9.96 -2.89
C GLU A 71 -9.92 -9.55 -2.45
N LEU A 72 -10.52 -8.58 -3.11
CA LEU A 72 -11.77 -7.95 -2.67
C LEU A 72 -12.92 -8.14 -3.67
N GLY A 73 -12.67 -8.69 -4.86
CA GLY A 73 -13.68 -8.88 -5.90
C GLY A 73 -14.26 -7.58 -6.47
N ILE A 74 -13.48 -6.49 -6.45
CA ILE A 74 -13.92 -5.19 -6.95
C ILE A 74 -12.96 -4.62 -7.99
N ASP A 75 -13.51 -3.89 -8.96
CA ASP A 75 -12.73 -3.08 -9.90
C ASP A 75 -12.61 -1.65 -9.35
N VAL A 76 -11.39 -1.15 -9.25
CA VAL A 76 -11.11 0.17 -8.69
C VAL A 76 -10.66 1.16 -9.73
N GLY A 77 -11.04 2.43 -9.56
CA GLY A 77 -10.48 3.55 -10.30
C GLY A 77 -9.20 4.07 -9.65
N ILE A 78 -8.14 4.29 -10.42
CA ILE A 78 -6.89 4.89 -9.92
C ILE A 78 -7.00 6.40 -10.02
N MET A 79 -6.72 7.08 -8.91
CA MET A 79 -6.82 8.54 -8.78
C MET A 79 -5.42 9.17 -8.81
N GLY A 80 -5.13 9.91 -9.87
CA GLY A 80 -3.88 10.68 -9.99
C GLY A 80 -2.61 9.83 -10.13
N GLU A 81 -1.48 10.45 -9.80
CA GLU A 81 -0.16 9.84 -9.87
C GLU A 81 0.24 9.23 -8.50
N PRO A 82 1.03 8.15 -8.49
CA PRO A 82 1.43 7.50 -7.25
C PRO A 82 2.48 8.31 -6.49
N LEU A 83 2.52 8.13 -5.18
CA LEU A 83 3.72 8.37 -4.39
C LEU A 83 4.71 7.23 -4.65
N MET A 84 5.97 7.58 -4.75
CA MET A 84 7.05 6.60 -4.70
C MET A 84 7.77 6.74 -3.36
N LEU A 85 7.94 5.62 -2.68
CA LEU A 85 8.63 5.56 -1.41
C LEU A 85 9.63 4.41 -1.41
N GLU A 86 10.87 4.69 -1.03
CA GLU A 86 11.86 3.68 -0.70
C GLU A 86 11.72 3.33 0.79
N ASN A 87 11.54 2.06 1.09
CA ASN A 87 11.37 1.56 2.45
C ASN A 87 12.45 0.54 2.78
N ILE A 88 13.30 0.88 3.76
CA ILE A 88 14.31 -0.02 4.30
C ILE A 88 13.92 -0.33 5.74
N PHE A 89 13.72 -1.59 6.05
CA PHE A 89 13.23 -2.02 7.37
C PHE A 89 13.94 -3.28 7.84
N VAL A 90 13.83 -3.57 9.12
CA VAL A 90 14.30 -4.84 9.71
C VAL A 90 13.09 -5.61 10.19
N HIS A 91 12.96 -6.85 9.72
CA HIS A 91 11.95 -7.79 10.16
C HIS A 91 12.63 -9.12 10.52
N GLU A 92 12.41 -9.60 11.73
CA GLU A 92 13.00 -10.83 12.26
C GLU A 92 14.53 -10.95 12.06
N GLY A 93 15.23 -9.82 12.24
CA GLY A 93 16.69 -9.75 12.10
C GLY A 93 17.19 -9.67 10.65
N SER A 94 16.31 -9.74 9.67
CA SER A 94 16.62 -9.57 8.25
C SER A 94 16.31 -8.16 7.78
N THR A 95 17.18 -7.58 6.96
CA THR A 95 16.92 -6.28 6.33
C THR A 95 16.07 -6.48 5.09
N GLY A 96 14.89 -5.85 5.07
CA GLY A 96 14.07 -5.69 3.88
C GLY A 96 14.33 -4.36 3.20
N HIS A 97 14.28 -4.35 1.88
CA HIS A 97 14.41 -3.15 1.05
C HIS A 97 13.42 -3.22 -0.10
N GLU A 98 12.51 -2.28 -0.17
CA GLU A 98 11.45 -2.25 -1.17
C GLU A 98 11.25 -0.85 -1.74
N VAL A 99 10.82 -0.79 -3.00
CA VAL A 99 10.37 0.46 -3.64
C VAL A 99 8.86 0.35 -3.83
N MET A 100 8.13 1.27 -3.24
CA MET A 100 6.68 1.25 -3.15
C MET A 100 6.05 2.30 -4.06
N TYR A 101 5.00 1.91 -4.78
CA TYR A 101 4.10 2.81 -5.48
C TYR A 101 2.81 2.90 -4.67
N ILE A 102 2.55 4.06 -4.09
CA ILE A 102 1.37 4.29 -3.24
C ILE A 102 0.40 5.18 -4.01
N ALA A 103 -0.76 4.64 -4.38
CA ALA A 103 -1.74 5.35 -5.19
C ALA A 103 -3.09 5.46 -4.46
N GLU A 104 -3.78 6.56 -4.68
CA GLU A 104 -5.18 6.69 -4.29
C GLU A 104 -6.07 5.91 -5.25
N VAL A 105 -7.11 5.28 -4.69
CA VAL A 105 -8.11 4.53 -5.44
C VAL A 105 -9.53 4.92 -5.04
N ALA A 106 -10.41 4.93 -6.02
CA ALA A 106 -11.84 5.04 -5.82
C ALA A 106 -12.49 3.65 -5.92
N PHE A 107 -13.27 3.29 -4.92
CA PHE A 107 -14.07 2.06 -4.95
C PHE A 107 -15.35 2.28 -5.77
N PRO A 108 -15.92 1.22 -6.36
CA PRO A 108 -17.25 1.30 -6.96
C PRO A 108 -18.29 1.76 -5.94
N ASP A 109 -19.32 2.44 -6.41
CA ASP A 109 -20.41 2.93 -5.57
C ASP A 109 -21.04 1.78 -4.77
N GLY A 110 -21.14 2.00 -3.47
CA GLY A 110 -21.72 1.02 -2.54
C GLY A 110 -20.79 -0.12 -2.13
N ALA A 111 -19.58 -0.23 -2.68
CA ALA A 111 -18.63 -1.24 -2.24
C ALA A 111 -18.28 -1.06 -0.76
N PHE A 112 -18.51 -2.10 0.03
CA PHE A 112 -18.30 -2.13 1.48
C PHE A 112 -19.03 -1.01 2.26
N ALA A 113 -20.14 -0.48 1.71
CA ALA A 113 -20.93 0.54 2.40
C ALA A 113 -21.42 0.01 3.75
N GLY A 114 -21.21 0.80 4.81
CA GLY A 114 -21.61 0.43 6.17
C GLY A 114 -20.73 -0.64 6.84
N GLN A 115 -19.71 -1.16 6.18
CA GLN A 115 -18.79 -2.11 6.78
C GLN A 115 -17.62 -1.36 7.43
N ASP A 116 -17.39 -1.61 8.71
CA ASP A 116 -16.23 -1.08 9.45
C ASP A 116 -15.04 -2.04 9.46
N ARG A 117 -15.27 -3.27 9.01
CA ARG A 117 -14.28 -4.33 8.89
C ARG A 117 -14.46 -5.06 7.57
N ILE A 118 -13.35 -5.35 6.90
CA ILE A 118 -13.28 -6.13 5.68
C ILE A 118 -12.30 -7.27 5.92
N ASP A 119 -12.75 -8.51 5.79
CA ASP A 119 -11.92 -9.72 5.89
C ASP A 119 -11.70 -10.25 4.48
N PHE A 120 -10.44 -10.52 4.12
CA PHE A 120 -10.06 -11.12 2.84
C PHE A 120 -8.85 -12.03 2.99
N ARG A 121 -8.46 -12.71 1.92
CA ARG A 121 -7.27 -13.58 1.90
C ARG A 121 -6.30 -13.08 0.85
N GLU A 122 -5.02 -13.09 1.19
CA GLU A 122 -3.94 -12.96 0.23
C GLU A 122 -3.70 -14.27 -0.53
N ASP A 123 -2.98 -14.23 -1.65
CA ASP A 123 -2.68 -15.40 -2.49
C ASP A 123 -1.94 -16.51 -1.74
N ASN A 124 -1.14 -16.15 -0.72
CA ASN A 124 -0.47 -17.10 0.17
C ASN A 124 -1.43 -17.81 1.14
N GLY A 125 -2.73 -17.45 1.13
CA GLY A 125 -3.78 -17.98 2.00
C GLY A 125 -3.88 -17.30 3.36
N GLU A 126 -3.06 -16.30 3.65
CA GLU A 126 -3.11 -15.53 4.90
C GLU A 126 -4.41 -14.74 4.99
N GLN A 127 -5.06 -14.81 6.15
CA GLN A 127 -6.27 -14.04 6.39
C GLN A 127 -5.92 -12.64 6.89
N ILE A 128 -6.37 -11.65 6.14
CA ILE A 128 -6.13 -10.23 6.40
C ILE A 128 -7.40 -9.58 6.93
N VAL A 129 -7.23 -8.70 7.88
CA VAL A 129 -8.31 -7.85 8.41
C VAL A 129 -7.97 -6.40 8.08
N ALA A 130 -8.81 -5.75 7.29
CA ALA A 130 -8.72 -4.31 7.05
C ALA A 130 -9.82 -3.56 7.79
N ARG A 131 -9.49 -2.35 8.26
CA ARG A 131 -10.41 -1.44 8.96
C ARG A 131 -10.15 0.01 8.55
N TRP A 132 -11.04 0.88 8.97
CA TRP A 132 -10.96 2.31 8.76
C TRP A 132 -10.31 2.99 9.95
N PHE A 133 -9.11 3.54 9.77
CA PHE A 133 -8.34 4.22 10.79
C PHE A 133 -8.33 5.72 10.54
N ASN A 134 -8.56 6.52 11.57
CA ASN A 134 -8.34 7.94 11.48
C ASN A 134 -6.83 8.20 11.41
N LEU A 135 -6.38 8.90 10.36
CA LEU A 135 -4.96 9.18 10.16
C LEU A 135 -4.34 9.93 11.36
N ALA A 136 -5.12 10.76 12.04
CA ALA A 136 -4.66 11.50 13.22
C ALA A 136 -4.27 10.58 14.38
N ASP A 137 -4.92 9.41 14.50
CA ASP A 137 -4.73 8.48 15.62
C ASP A 137 -3.56 7.50 15.40
N LEU A 138 -2.95 7.51 14.21
CA LEU A 138 -1.81 6.67 13.88
C LEU A 138 -0.49 7.35 14.27
N ASP A 139 0.56 6.57 14.51
CA ASP A 139 1.91 7.00 14.92
C ASP A 139 1.93 7.84 16.22
N LEU A 140 0.94 7.69 17.06
CA LEU A 140 0.95 8.25 18.41
C LEU A 140 1.69 7.33 19.39
N GLU A 141 2.12 7.88 20.51
CA GLU A 141 2.74 7.10 21.59
C GLU A 141 1.74 6.06 22.12
N GLY A 142 2.16 4.77 22.09
CA GLY A 142 1.32 3.65 22.50
C GLY A 142 0.22 3.25 21.52
N GLY A 143 0.05 3.97 20.43
CA GLY A 143 -0.89 3.66 19.35
C GLY A 143 -0.29 2.82 18.22
N PRO A 144 -1.13 2.37 17.26
CA PRO A 144 -0.66 1.63 16.11
C PRO A 144 0.18 2.51 15.17
N ARG A 145 1.25 1.92 14.62
CA ARG A 145 2.09 2.58 13.62
C ARG A 145 1.46 2.51 12.24
N LEU A 146 1.67 3.54 11.43
CA LEU A 146 1.37 3.48 10.00
C LEU A 146 2.63 3.08 9.22
N TYR A 147 2.56 1.93 8.57
CA TYR A 147 3.62 1.45 7.68
C TYR A 147 3.30 1.79 6.21
N PRO A 148 4.32 2.07 5.39
CA PRO A 148 5.73 2.20 5.74
C PRO A 148 6.00 3.43 6.60
N THR A 149 7.08 3.40 7.37
CA THR A 149 7.50 4.54 8.21
C THR A 149 7.67 5.81 7.37
N GLY A 150 7.10 6.92 7.84
CA GLY A 150 7.13 8.20 7.13
C GLY A 150 5.94 8.42 6.18
N LEU A 151 5.11 7.42 5.96
CA LEU A 151 3.92 7.56 5.09
C LEU A 151 2.97 8.64 5.61
N LYS A 152 2.73 8.69 6.93
CA LYS A 152 1.85 9.71 7.52
C LYS A 152 2.30 11.13 7.17
N ASP A 153 3.59 11.41 7.28
CA ASP A 153 4.14 12.74 6.99
C ASP A 153 3.95 13.10 5.52
N LEU A 154 4.13 12.13 4.62
CA LEU A 154 3.87 12.34 3.19
C LEU A 154 2.39 12.63 2.90
N LEU A 155 1.47 11.95 3.59
CA LEU A 155 0.03 12.14 3.42
C LEU A 155 -0.47 13.48 3.98
N LEU A 156 0.24 14.05 4.94
CA LEU A 156 -0.09 15.35 5.56
C LEU A 156 0.49 16.55 4.81
N GLN A 157 1.34 16.36 3.79
CA GLN A 157 1.93 17.45 3.02
C GLN A 157 0.87 18.24 2.24
N PRO A 158 0.90 19.59 2.25
CA PRO A 158 -0.15 20.45 1.66
C PRO A 158 -0.37 20.26 0.15
N ALA A 159 0.65 19.89 -0.59
CA ALA A 159 0.58 19.74 -2.07
C ALA A 159 -0.35 18.62 -2.54
N ARG A 160 -0.83 17.73 -1.65
CA ARG A 160 -1.76 16.65 -1.98
C ARG A 160 -3.22 16.93 -1.66
N ARG A 161 -3.49 17.92 -0.83
CA ARG A 161 -4.88 18.31 -0.48
C ARG A 161 -5.58 19.09 -1.61
N ALA A 162 -4.83 19.62 -2.58
CA ALA A 162 -5.37 20.44 -3.65
C ALA A 162 -6.03 19.64 -4.80
N SER A 163 -5.91 18.31 -4.82
CA SER A 163 -6.48 17.47 -5.89
C SER A 163 -7.85 16.88 -5.58
N THR A 164 -8.43 17.21 -4.42
CA THR A 164 -9.70 16.59 -3.95
C THR A 164 -10.87 17.60 -3.89
N GLU A 165 -10.65 18.85 -4.32
CA GLU A 165 -11.70 19.88 -4.37
C GLU A 165 -11.91 20.39 -5.81
N GLU A 166 -12.37 19.52 -6.71
CA GLU A 166 -13.06 19.91 -7.95
C GLU A 166 -14.15 18.89 -8.27
#